data_c44b865ed0a7aa5a9b5093ac5ad8f94a
#
_entry.id   c44b865ed0a7aa5a9b5093ac5ad8f94a
#
_cell.length_a   1.000
_cell.length_b   1.000
_cell.length_c   1.000
_cell.angle_alpha   90.00
_cell.angle_beta   90.00
_cell.angle_gamma   90.00
#
_symmetry.space_group_name_H-M   'P 1'
#
loop_
_entity.id
_entity.type
_entity.pdbx_description
1 polymer ?
#
loop_
_entity_poly.entity_id
_entity_poly.type
_entity_poly.pdbx_seq_one_letter_code
_entity_poly.pdbx_strand_id
1 'polypeptide(L)'
;MNKIVKNALVLMAFSLVLGFVLGAVYKITEGPIAEAAKRKEMEAYKVVFASADTFQEMAGFDSAAANAVISAYPDTINTALEAIDASGNVLGHVVTLTTKDGYGGGIVITVGIQNDGTVNGFSIVNIGGETIHNAFQPAFADQFKGVKVDKFEKGTNLNYDSVAGASMTANAVVNACNAAIEYTNSLKGGAQ
;
A
#
# COMPACT_ATOMS: atom_id res chain seq x y z
N MET A 1 -28.36 0.09 50.74
CA MET A 1 -27.46 -0.32 49.65
C MET A 1 -26.06 0.15 50.00
N ASN A 2 -25.06 -0.76 50.02
CA ASN A 2 -23.70 -0.44 50.39
C ASN A 2 -23.13 0.63 49.44
N LYS A 3 -22.42 1.64 49.94
CA LYS A 3 -21.84 2.73 49.12
C LYS A 3 -21.01 2.18 47.95
N ILE A 4 -20.33 1.05 48.19
CA ILE A 4 -19.54 0.35 47.16
C ILE A 4 -20.43 -0.15 46.02
N VAL A 5 -21.55 -0.80 46.32
CA VAL A 5 -22.51 -1.30 45.32
C VAL A 5 -23.13 -0.17 44.52
N LYS A 6 -23.48 0.94 45.17
CA LYS A 6 -24.01 2.14 44.49
C LYS A 6 -22.97 2.68 43.48
N ASN A 7 -21.73 2.85 43.90
CA ASN A 7 -20.68 3.39 43.06
C ASN A 7 -20.35 2.42 41.88
N ALA A 8 -20.36 1.11 42.10
CA ALA A 8 -20.18 0.12 41.07
C ALA A 8 -21.30 0.15 40.01
N LEU A 9 -22.56 0.29 40.46
CA LEU A 9 -23.71 0.44 39.55
C LEU A 9 -23.65 1.73 38.71
N VAL A 10 -23.23 2.84 39.31
CA VAL A 10 -23.05 4.12 38.60
C VAL A 10 -21.94 3.95 37.53
N LEU A 11 -20.80 3.38 37.91
CA LEU A 11 -19.70 3.15 36.96
C LEU A 11 -20.12 2.23 35.78
N MET A 12 -20.85 1.15 36.09
CA MET A 12 -21.42 0.26 35.10
C MET A 12 -22.36 0.98 34.14
N ALA A 13 -23.27 1.83 34.67
CA ALA A 13 -24.17 2.63 33.83
C ALA A 13 -23.41 3.58 32.89
N PHE A 14 -22.40 4.28 33.39
CA PHE A 14 -21.54 5.13 32.56
C PHE A 14 -20.82 4.34 31.46
N SER A 15 -20.24 3.18 31.79
CA SER A 15 -19.55 2.33 30.82
C SER A 15 -20.49 1.84 29.74
N LEU A 16 -21.71 1.46 30.07
CA LEU A 16 -22.72 1.04 29.10
C LEU A 16 -23.13 2.20 28.16
N VAL A 17 -23.37 3.39 28.72
CA VAL A 17 -23.72 4.57 27.90
C VAL A 17 -22.58 4.95 26.98
N LEU A 18 -21.33 4.99 27.47
CA LEU A 18 -20.16 5.27 26.63
C LEU A 18 -19.96 4.23 25.54
N GLY A 19 -20.09 2.93 25.88
CA GLY A 19 -20.00 1.84 24.90
C GLY A 19 -21.07 1.95 23.81
N PHE A 20 -22.30 2.28 24.17
CA PHE A 20 -23.39 2.50 23.23
C PHE A 20 -23.12 3.70 22.31
N VAL A 21 -22.69 4.84 22.88
CA VAL A 21 -22.36 6.05 22.09
C VAL A 21 -21.22 5.76 21.12
N LEU A 22 -20.13 5.12 21.57
CA LEU A 22 -19.01 4.76 20.72
C LEU A 22 -19.43 3.80 19.59
N GLY A 23 -20.25 2.79 19.90
CA GLY A 23 -20.79 1.86 18.92
C GLY A 23 -21.68 2.55 17.88
N ALA A 24 -22.52 3.51 18.31
CA ALA A 24 -23.36 4.28 17.39
C ALA A 24 -22.52 5.19 16.48
N VAL A 25 -21.52 5.89 17.02
CA VAL A 25 -20.59 6.71 16.24
C VAL A 25 -19.83 5.84 15.23
N TYR A 26 -19.29 4.71 15.66
CA TYR A 26 -18.61 3.76 14.76
C TYR A 26 -19.51 3.35 13.58
N LYS A 27 -20.76 2.96 13.87
CA LYS A 27 -21.70 2.52 12.83
C LYS A 27 -22.03 3.61 11.80
N ILE A 28 -22.14 4.86 12.26
CA ILE A 28 -22.40 6.01 11.39
C ILE A 28 -21.18 6.37 10.54
N THR A 29 -19.97 6.20 11.09
CA THR A 29 -18.72 6.62 10.43
C THR A 29 -18.09 5.52 9.56
N GLU A 30 -18.45 4.24 9.74
CA GLU A 30 -17.91 3.09 9.00
C GLU A 30 -18.04 3.28 7.48
N GLY A 31 -19.23 3.68 6.99
CA GLY A 31 -19.49 3.91 5.56
C GLY A 31 -18.61 5.00 4.96
N PRO A 32 -18.66 6.24 5.46
CA PRO A 32 -17.81 7.33 4.99
C PRO A 32 -16.30 7.03 5.05
N ILE A 33 -15.84 6.31 6.07
CA ILE A 33 -14.42 5.90 6.19
C ILE A 33 -14.06 4.91 5.07
N ALA A 34 -14.89 3.90 4.82
CA ALA A 34 -14.67 2.93 3.75
C ALA A 34 -14.66 3.58 2.36
N GLU A 35 -15.57 4.52 2.11
CA GLU A 35 -15.58 5.29 0.85
C GLU A 35 -14.33 6.16 0.68
N ALA A 36 -13.90 6.83 1.76
CA ALA A 36 -12.69 7.64 1.74
C ALA A 36 -11.43 6.78 1.49
N ALA A 37 -11.37 5.56 2.05
CA ALA A 37 -10.29 4.62 1.80
C ALA A 37 -10.24 4.19 0.33
N LYS A 38 -11.38 3.76 -0.24
CA LYS A 38 -11.48 3.40 -1.68
C LYS A 38 -11.09 4.56 -2.60
N ARG A 39 -11.49 5.77 -2.27
CA ARG A 39 -11.11 6.94 -3.06
C ARG A 39 -9.60 7.17 -3.04
N LYS A 40 -8.95 7.08 -1.88
CA LYS A 40 -7.49 7.20 -1.76
C LYS A 40 -6.75 6.11 -2.56
N GLU A 41 -7.23 4.88 -2.52
CA GLU A 41 -6.67 3.79 -3.34
C GLU A 41 -6.80 4.11 -4.83
N MET A 42 -7.97 4.53 -5.28
CA MET A 42 -8.19 4.89 -6.68
C MET A 42 -7.32 6.08 -7.12
N GLU A 43 -7.17 7.10 -6.27
CA GLU A 43 -6.24 8.20 -6.51
C GLU A 43 -4.79 7.70 -6.63
N ALA A 44 -4.36 6.78 -5.76
CA ALA A 44 -3.04 6.17 -5.82
C ALA A 44 -2.82 5.38 -7.12
N TYR A 45 -3.83 4.63 -7.59
CA TYR A 45 -3.76 3.90 -8.86
C TYR A 45 -3.61 4.86 -10.05
N LYS A 46 -4.34 5.97 -10.07
CA LYS A 46 -4.22 6.99 -11.10
C LYS A 46 -2.87 7.71 -11.10
N VAL A 47 -2.21 7.83 -9.94
CA VAL A 47 -0.85 8.39 -9.86
C VAL A 47 0.15 7.51 -10.60
N VAL A 48 0.04 6.18 -10.46
CA VAL A 48 0.98 5.23 -11.09
C VAL A 48 0.58 4.82 -12.50
N PHE A 49 -0.70 5.00 -12.89
CA PHE A 49 -1.20 4.77 -14.25
C PHE A 49 -2.21 5.85 -14.66
N ALA A 50 -1.71 7.05 -14.95
CA ALA A 50 -2.57 8.18 -15.38
C ALA A 50 -3.30 7.90 -16.71
N SER A 51 -2.73 7.07 -17.57
CA SER A 51 -3.31 6.68 -18.87
C SER A 51 -4.35 5.57 -18.79
N ALA A 52 -4.48 4.86 -17.65
CA ALA A 52 -5.51 3.84 -17.49
C ALA A 52 -6.90 4.48 -17.35
N ASP A 53 -7.89 3.90 -17.99
CA ASP A 53 -9.29 4.27 -17.81
C ASP A 53 -9.90 3.56 -16.60
N THR A 54 -9.68 2.26 -16.51
CA THR A 54 -10.18 1.39 -15.44
C THR A 54 -9.09 0.55 -14.81
N PHE A 55 -9.37 0.08 -13.58
CA PHE A 55 -8.51 -0.88 -12.86
C PHE A 55 -9.38 -2.09 -12.51
N GLN A 56 -8.94 -3.28 -12.89
CA GLN A 56 -9.65 -4.52 -12.69
C GLN A 56 -8.80 -5.50 -11.90
N GLU A 57 -9.42 -6.20 -10.96
CA GLU A 57 -8.72 -7.25 -10.22
C GLU A 57 -8.23 -8.35 -11.17
N MET A 58 -6.99 -8.76 -11.01
CA MET A 58 -6.41 -9.83 -11.83
C MET A 58 -7.21 -11.13 -11.70
N ALA A 59 -7.58 -11.71 -12.81
CA ALA A 59 -8.26 -13.00 -12.83
C ALA A 59 -7.40 -14.07 -12.15
N GLY A 60 -7.93 -14.70 -11.09
CA GLY A 60 -7.22 -15.73 -10.34
C GLY A 60 -6.14 -15.21 -9.39
N PHE A 61 -6.16 -13.93 -9.02
CA PHE A 61 -5.28 -13.42 -7.98
C PHE A 61 -5.46 -14.20 -6.67
N ASP A 62 -4.36 -14.77 -6.18
CA ASP A 62 -4.29 -15.43 -4.88
C ASP A 62 -3.20 -14.75 -4.05
N SER A 63 -3.62 -14.08 -2.99
CA SER A 63 -2.72 -13.36 -2.07
C SER A 63 -1.69 -14.29 -1.42
N ALA A 64 -2.04 -15.54 -1.12
CA ALA A 64 -1.10 -16.50 -0.50
C ALA A 64 0.00 -16.90 -1.50
N ALA A 65 -0.36 -17.19 -2.74
CA ALA A 65 0.57 -17.49 -3.81
C ALA A 65 1.47 -16.29 -4.15
N ALA A 66 0.88 -15.09 -4.24
CA ALA A 66 1.61 -13.85 -4.49
C ALA A 66 2.65 -13.57 -3.38
N ASN A 67 2.28 -13.74 -2.13
CA ASN A 67 3.19 -13.55 -1.00
C ASN A 67 4.27 -14.64 -0.90
N ALA A 68 4.02 -15.85 -1.40
CA ALA A 68 5.06 -16.88 -1.49
C ALA A 68 6.17 -16.48 -2.49
N VAL A 69 5.82 -15.83 -3.61
CA VAL A 69 6.78 -15.32 -4.59
C VAL A 69 7.72 -14.30 -3.96
N ILE A 70 7.20 -13.35 -3.19
CA ILE A 70 7.97 -12.27 -2.58
C ILE A 70 8.49 -12.60 -1.18
N SER A 71 8.62 -13.87 -0.82
CA SER A 71 9.02 -14.31 0.52
C SER A 71 10.39 -13.81 1.00
N ALA A 72 11.23 -13.29 0.09
CA ALA A 72 12.49 -12.64 0.40
C ALA A 72 12.33 -11.22 0.97
N TYR A 73 11.13 -10.63 0.86
CA TYR A 73 10.82 -9.30 1.35
C TYR A 73 9.89 -9.36 2.57
N PRO A 74 9.99 -8.41 3.52
CA PRO A 74 9.10 -8.34 4.68
C PRO A 74 7.74 -7.71 4.34
N ASP A 75 7.40 -7.68 3.07
CA ASP A 75 6.23 -7.06 2.49
C ASP A 75 5.09 -8.07 2.33
N THR A 76 3.87 -7.56 2.26
CA THR A 76 2.67 -8.36 2.00
C THR A 76 1.90 -7.75 0.84
N ILE A 77 1.70 -8.51 -0.24
CA ILE A 77 0.84 -8.09 -1.35
C ILE A 77 -0.62 -8.20 -0.90
N ASN A 78 -1.32 -7.08 -0.90
CA ASN A 78 -2.72 -7.00 -0.54
C ASN A 78 -3.61 -7.26 -1.76
N THR A 79 -3.32 -6.57 -2.88
CA THR A 79 -4.06 -6.67 -4.14
C THR A 79 -3.14 -6.50 -5.34
N ALA A 80 -3.51 -7.11 -6.46
CA ALA A 80 -2.91 -6.87 -7.75
C ALA A 80 -4.02 -6.63 -8.79
N LEU A 81 -3.92 -5.53 -9.52
CA LEU A 81 -4.89 -5.09 -10.49
C LEU A 81 -4.24 -4.96 -11.88
N GLU A 82 -5.03 -5.13 -12.91
CA GLU A 82 -4.70 -4.75 -14.28
C GLU A 82 -5.13 -3.31 -14.53
N ALA A 83 -4.22 -2.51 -15.07
CA ALA A 83 -4.50 -1.16 -15.56
C ALA A 83 -4.92 -1.24 -17.02
N ILE A 84 -6.14 -0.82 -17.33
CA ILE A 84 -6.77 -1.01 -18.64
C ILE A 84 -7.07 0.36 -19.26
N ASP A 85 -6.72 0.54 -20.55
CA ASP A 85 -7.03 1.76 -21.30
C ASP A 85 -8.50 1.80 -21.77
N ALA A 86 -8.91 2.93 -22.33
CA ALA A 86 -10.25 3.12 -22.88
C ALA A 86 -10.60 2.17 -24.06
N SER A 87 -9.59 1.53 -24.66
CA SER A 87 -9.74 0.56 -25.75
C SER A 87 -9.83 -0.88 -25.24
N GLY A 88 -9.69 -1.10 -23.93
CA GLY A 88 -9.73 -2.42 -23.31
C GLY A 88 -8.37 -3.14 -23.29
N ASN A 89 -7.26 -2.46 -23.64
CA ASN A 89 -5.93 -3.07 -23.59
C ASN A 89 -5.35 -2.97 -22.18
N VAL A 90 -4.71 -4.04 -21.72
CA VAL A 90 -3.97 -4.06 -20.47
C VAL A 90 -2.63 -3.32 -20.66
N LEU A 91 -2.44 -2.22 -19.96
CA LEU A 91 -1.22 -1.39 -19.98
C LEU A 91 -0.14 -1.95 -19.07
N GLY A 92 -0.52 -2.63 -18.00
CA GLY A 92 0.36 -3.20 -16.99
C GLY A 92 -0.38 -3.54 -15.71
N HIS A 93 0.38 -3.66 -14.63
CA HIS A 93 -0.13 -4.10 -13.34
C HIS A 93 0.05 -3.02 -12.26
N VAL A 94 -0.92 -2.93 -11.37
CA VAL A 94 -0.89 -2.12 -10.17
C VAL A 94 -0.87 -3.05 -8.97
N VAL A 95 0.24 -3.05 -8.23
CA VAL A 95 0.43 -3.92 -7.06
C VAL A 95 0.39 -3.07 -5.80
N THR A 96 -0.53 -3.38 -4.89
CA THR A 96 -0.62 -2.72 -3.59
C THR A 96 -0.06 -3.63 -2.51
N LEU A 97 0.93 -3.11 -1.78
CA LEU A 97 1.65 -3.85 -0.75
C LEU A 97 1.58 -3.11 0.59
N THR A 98 1.65 -3.88 1.67
CA THR A 98 1.93 -3.34 3.01
C THR A 98 3.34 -3.75 3.40
N THR A 99 4.21 -2.76 3.65
CA THR A 99 5.56 -3.00 4.16
C THR A 99 5.63 -2.78 5.66
N LYS A 100 6.40 -3.62 6.36
CA LYS A 100 6.63 -3.55 7.81
C LYS A 100 8.00 -2.98 8.17
N ASP A 101 8.85 -2.74 7.18
CA ASP A 101 10.24 -2.28 7.36
C ASP A 101 10.36 -0.78 7.63
N GLY A 102 9.28 -0.02 7.56
CA GLY A 102 9.25 1.38 7.94
C GLY A 102 9.47 1.59 9.43
N TYR A 103 9.78 2.82 9.83
CA TYR A 103 9.99 3.19 11.23
C TYR A 103 8.74 2.94 12.09
N GLY A 104 7.55 3.31 11.58
CA GLY A 104 6.27 3.08 12.24
C GLY A 104 5.57 1.79 11.83
N GLY A 105 6.06 1.11 10.80
CA GLY A 105 5.46 -0.08 10.18
C GLY A 105 4.11 0.17 9.52
N GLY A 106 3.70 -0.77 8.67
CA GLY A 106 2.37 -0.74 8.07
C GLY A 106 2.15 0.33 7.00
N ILE A 107 3.21 0.75 6.28
CA ILE A 107 3.07 1.65 5.13
C ILE A 107 2.37 0.88 4.00
N VAL A 108 1.29 1.43 3.47
CA VAL A 108 0.60 0.87 2.31
C VAL A 108 1.03 1.63 1.07
N ILE A 109 1.64 0.92 0.14
CA ILE A 109 2.26 1.45 -1.08
C ILE A 109 1.63 0.79 -2.29
N THR A 110 1.32 1.57 -3.31
CA THR A 110 0.90 1.10 -4.62
C THR A 110 2.02 1.34 -5.62
N VAL A 111 2.40 0.32 -6.36
CA VAL A 111 3.46 0.37 -7.39
C VAL A 111 2.83 0.05 -8.74
N GLY A 112 3.10 0.89 -9.75
CA GLY A 112 2.67 0.66 -11.13
C GLY A 112 3.81 0.10 -11.97
N ILE A 113 3.58 -1.01 -12.70
CA ILE A 113 4.57 -1.66 -13.55
C ILE A 113 3.94 -1.96 -14.90
N GLN A 114 4.52 -1.42 -15.99
CA GLN A 114 4.07 -1.66 -17.35
C GLN A 114 4.33 -3.09 -17.81
N ASN A 115 3.65 -3.52 -18.86
CA ASN A 115 3.82 -4.86 -19.45
C ASN A 115 5.26 -5.14 -19.88
N ASP A 116 6.01 -4.11 -20.24
CA ASP A 116 7.42 -4.24 -20.65
C ASP A 116 8.40 -4.32 -19.45
N GLY A 117 7.89 -4.15 -18.21
CA GLY A 117 8.67 -4.15 -16.97
C GLY A 117 9.13 -2.75 -16.52
N THR A 118 8.70 -1.68 -17.21
CA THR A 118 9.00 -0.32 -16.77
C THR A 118 8.19 0.02 -15.52
N VAL A 119 8.85 0.50 -14.48
CA VAL A 119 8.21 0.98 -13.25
C VAL A 119 7.69 2.39 -13.50
N ASN A 120 6.38 2.60 -13.39
CA ASN A 120 5.76 3.93 -13.52
C ASN A 120 5.94 4.80 -12.29
N GLY A 121 6.44 4.22 -11.21
CA GLY A 121 6.59 4.85 -9.91
C GLY A 121 5.72 4.18 -8.86
N PHE A 122 5.67 4.83 -7.70
CA PHE A 122 4.84 4.41 -6.59
C PHE A 122 3.96 5.54 -6.06
N SER A 123 2.93 5.19 -5.32
CA SER A 123 2.08 6.12 -4.58
C SER A 123 1.80 5.57 -3.18
N ILE A 124 1.70 6.45 -2.19
CA ILE A 124 1.43 6.09 -0.81
C ILE A 124 -0.07 6.20 -0.53
N VAL A 125 -0.67 5.07 -0.19
CA VAL A 125 -2.08 4.99 0.23
C VAL A 125 -2.22 5.32 1.72
N ASN A 126 -1.30 4.78 2.53
CA ASN A 126 -1.26 5.02 3.97
C ASN A 126 0.19 5.04 4.46
N ILE A 127 0.54 6.07 5.22
CA ILE A 127 1.89 6.23 5.77
C ILE A 127 2.17 5.34 7.00
N GLY A 128 1.16 4.60 7.49
CA GLY A 128 1.30 3.85 8.74
C GLY A 128 1.59 4.77 9.93
N GLY A 129 2.58 4.39 10.73
CA GLY A 129 3.08 5.17 11.87
C GLY A 129 4.32 6.04 11.56
N GLU A 130 4.61 6.31 10.28
CA GLU A 130 5.78 7.10 9.88
C GLU A 130 5.69 8.55 10.35
N THR A 131 6.77 9.05 10.93
CA THR A 131 6.87 10.43 11.43
C THR A 131 7.71 11.33 10.51
N ILE A 132 8.57 10.75 9.67
CA ILE A 132 9.43 11.47 8.72
C ILE A 132 8.98 11.13 7.30
N HIS A 133 8.50 12.14 6.58
CA HIS A 133 7.86 11.96 5.28
C HIS A 133 8.76 12.26 4.08
N ASN A 134 10.08 12.40 4.29
CA ASN A 134 11.01 12.74 3.21
C ASN A 134 11.05 11.69 2.08
N ALA A 135 10.89 10.40 2.41
CA ALA A 135 10.82 9.33 1.44
C ALA A 135 9.48 9.29 0.63
N PHE A 136 8.54 10.17 0.96
CA PHE A 136 7.27 10.31 0.24
C PHE A 136 7.21 11.57 -0.60
N GLN A 137 8.26 12.40 -0.55
CA GLN A 137 8.33 13.64 -1.31
C GLN A 137 8.66 13.37 -2.79
N PRO A 138 8.21 14.25 -3.71
CA PRO A 138 8.48 14.11 -5.14
C PRO A 138 9.97 13.92 -5.47
N ALA A 139 10.86 14.61 -4.78
CA ALA A 139 12.31 14.49 -5.00
C ALA A 139 12.84 13.05 -4.87
N PHE A 140 12.23 12.22 -4.01
CA PHE A 140 12.54 10.80 -3.92
C PHE A 140 11.67 9.96 -4.85
N ALA A 141 10.36 10.21 -4.87
CA ALA A 141 9.40 9.40 -5.63
C ALA A 141 9.63 9.47 -7.15
N ASP A 142 10.07 10.62 -7.67
CA ASP A 142 10.29 10.81 -9.10
C ASP A 142 11.44 9.97 -9.66
N GLN A 143 12.36 9.52 -8.82
CA GLN A 143 13.47 8.65 -9.21
C GLN A 143 13.01 7.25 -9.65
N PHE A 144 11.80 6.85 -9.28
CA PHE A 144 11.22 5.53 -9.60
C PHE A 144 10.32 5.58 -10.84
N LYS A 145 10.11 6.76 -11.43
CA LYS A 145 9.18 6.94 -12.55
C LYS A 145 9.85 6.69 -13.90
N GLY A 146 9.26 5.80 -14.68
CA GLY A 146 9.72 5.48 -16.04
C GLY A 146 11.04 4.72 -16.07
N VAL A 147 11.40 4.04 -14.99
CA VAL A 147 12.66 3.31 -14.85
C VAL A 147 12.42 1.83 -15.12
N LYS A 148 13.28 1.24 -15.98
CA LYS A 148 13.28 -0.20 -16.27
C LYS A 148 14.48 -0.84 -15.61
N VAL A 149 14.25 -1.59 -14.54
CA VAL A 149 15.28 -2.30 -13.77
C VAL A 149 14.73 -3.63 -13.29
N ASP A 150 15.61 -4.60 -13.14
CA ASP A 150 15.25 -5.88 -12.51
C ASP A 150 15.13 -5.73 -10.99
N LYS A 151 15.87 -4.77 -10.41
CA LYS A 151 15.89 -4.47 -8.99
C LYS A 151 16.47 -3.09 -8.73
N PHE A 152 15.89 -2.36 -7.77
CA PHE A 152 16.50 -1.16 -7.19
C PHE A 152 17.53 -1.57 -6.14
N GLU A 153 18.77 -1.14 -6.29
CA GLU A 153 19.87 -1.48 -5.40
C GLU A 153 20.58 -0.21 -4.90
N LYS A 154 20.98 -0.27 -3.63
CA LYS A 154 21.81 0.76 -3.01
C LYS A 154 23.28 0.36 -3.11
N GLY A 155 24.14 1.21 -3.67
CA GLY A 155 25.58 0.91 -3.78
C GLY A 155 26.27 1.61 -4.95
N THR A 156 27.36 1.02 -5.47
CA THR A 156 28.20 1.59 -6.53
C THR A 156 27.47 1.76 -7.87
N ASN A 157 26.38 1.02 -8.09
CA ASN A 157 25.49 1.12 -9.25
C ASN A 157 24.11 1.60 -8.80
N LEU A 158 24.08 2.68 -7.99
CA LEU A 158 22.86 3.29 -7.52
C LEU A 158 21.95 3.65 -8.70
N ASN A 159 20.76 3.09 -8.69
CA ASN A 159 19.69 3.53 -9.57
C ASN A 159 18.67 4.42 -8.85
N TYR A 160 18.98 4.83 -7.61
CA TYR A 160 18.28 5.86 -6.85
C TYR A 160 19.21 6.51 -5.81
N ASP A 161 18.93 7.77 -5.46
CA ASP A 161 19.59 8.49 -4.39
C ASP A 161 18.87 8.31 -3.04
N SER A 162 19.62 8.08 -1.98
CA SER A 162 19.05 7.91 -0.65
C SER A 162 18.59 9.23 -0.04
N VAL A 163 17.64 9.15 0.89
CA VAL A 163 17.05 10.31 1.58
C VAL A 163 17.68 10.47 2.96
N ALA A 164 18.25 11.65 3.21
CA ALA A 164 18.81 11.96 4.53
C ALA A 164 17.71 12.00 5.61
N GLY A 165 17.99 11.34 6.73
CA GLY A 165 17.09 11.30 7.89
C GLY A 165 15.89 10.36 7.77
N ALA A 166 15.65 9.72 6.61
CA ALA A 166 14.54 8.80 6.38
C ALA A 166 14.97 7.46 5.76
N SER A 167 16.16 6.97 6.13
CA SER A 167 16.75 5.78 5.50
C SER A 167 15.91 4.51 5.69
N MET A 168 15.26 4.32 6.84
CA MET A 168 14.40 3.15 7.07
C MET A 168 13.17 3.20 6.15
N THR A 169 12.48 4.33 6.14
CA THR A 169 11.30 4.54 5.28
C THR A 169 11.66 4.44 3.79
N ALA A 170 12.81 5.00 3.38
CA ALA A 170 13.30 4.88 2.00
C ALA A 170 13.58 3.41 1.63
N ASN A 171 14.23 2.65 2.51
CA ASN A 171 14.47 1.23 2.29
C ASN A 171 13.16 0.42 2.20
N ALA A 172 12.17 0.74 3.04
CA ALA A 172 10.86 0.12 3.00
C ALA A 172 10.16 0.35 1.65
N VAL A 173 10.20 1.59 1.13
CA VAL A 173 9.67 1.92 -0.22
C VAL A 173 10.40 1.14 -1.31
N VAL A 174 11.73 1.08 -1.25
CA VAL A 174 12.55 0.34 -2.24
C VAL A 174 12.25 -1.15 -2.20
N ASN A 175 12.14 -1.75 -1.00
CA ASN A 175 11.77 -3.15 -0.85
C ASN A 175 10.39 -3.43 -1.44
N ALA A 176 9.40 -2.58 -1.18
CA ALA A 176 8.06 -2.71 -1.76
C ALA A 176 8.08 -2.60 -3.30
N CYS A 177 8.85 -1.68 -3.88
CA CYS A 177 9.03 -1.60 -5.33
C CYS A 177 9.68 -2.88 -5.89
N ASN A 178 10.72 -3.40 -5.23
CA ASN A 178 11.38 -4.63 -5.64
C ASN A 178 10.47 -5.86 -5.52
N ALA A 179 9.70 -5.96 -4.45
CA ALA A 179 8.70 -7.03 -4.29
C ALA A 179 7.64 -6.99 -5.40
N ALA A 180 7.17 -5.79 -5.78
CA ALA A 180 6.24 -5.63 -6.89
C ALA A 180 6.85 -6.04 -8.24
N ILE A 181 8.13 -5.70 -8.50
CA ILE A 181 8.87 -6.11 -9.69
C ILE A 181 9.00 -7.64 -9.74
N GLU A 182 9.41 -8.26 -8.64
CA GLU A 182 9.57 -9.72 -8.56
C GLU A 182 8.23 -10.43 -8.80
N TYR A 183 7.16 -9.97 -8.17
CA TYR A 183 5.82 -10.51 -8.40
C TYR A 183 5.39 -10.39 -9.86
N THR A 184 5.49 -9.21 -10.47
CA THR A 184 5.07 -9.02 -11.87
C THR A 184 5.93 -9.78 -12.87
N ASN A 185 7.21 -9.99 -12.57
CA ASN A 185 8.09 -10.85 -13.39
C ASN A 185 7.69 -12.32 -13.30
N SER A 186 7.23 -12.80 -12.13
CA SER A 186 6.72 -14.17 -11.97
C SER A 186 5.48 -14.44 -12.83
N LEU A 187 4.63 -13.43 -13.04
CA LEU A 187 3.45 -13.55 -13.92
C LEU A 187 3.84 -13.81 -15.37
N LYS A 188 4.96 -13.21 -15.83
CA LYS A 188 5.46 -13.40 -17.20
C LYS A 188 6.09 -14.78 -17.38
N GLY A 189 6.68 -15.34 -16.34
CA GLY A 189 7.32 -16.68 -16.38
C GLY A 189 6.34 -17.84 -16.29
N GLY A 190 5.11 -17.63 -15.82
CA GLY A 190 4.08 -18.66 -15.73
C GLY A 190 3.20 -18.84 -16.97
N ALA A 191 3.42 -18.04 -18.00
CA ALA A 191 2.66 -18.08 -19.27
C ALA A 191 3.33 -18.92 -20.38
N GLN A 192 4.12 -19.98 -20.01
CA GLN A 192 4.67 -20.96 -20.95
C GLN A 192 3.96 -22.30 -20.84
#